data_261412b522912931445b56e6d158730f
#
_entry.id   261412b522912931445b56e6d158730f
#
_cell.length_a   1.000
_cell.length_b   1.000
_cell.length_c   1.000
_cell.angle_alpha   90.00
_cell.angle_beta   90.00
_cell.angle_gamma   90.00
#
_symmetry.space_group_name_H-M   'P 1'
#
loop_
_entity.id
_entity.type
_entity.pdbx_description
1 polymer ?
#
loop_
_entity_poly.entity_id
_entity_poly.type
_entity_poly.pdbx_seq_one_letter_code
_entity_poly.pdbx_strand_id
1 'polypeptide(L)'
;MVLLSDGRVAAQGPVAELMARLDLRAAESDFGGGALLHAQVASRREADDLTALVHPAGEIELPGLHLPFGQAVRLRVDARDVVLALGTAPLSAISIRNQLRATVTGLGAAQDGTIEVGLDVAGEALRARITAASAASMGLRPGVAVLALIKSVALGPDAAVPDAER
;
A
#
# COMPACT_ATOMS: atom_id res chain seq x y z
N MET A 1 7.79 11.25 -12.98
CA MET A 1 8.52 11.62 -11.73
C MET A 1 10.01 11.44 -11.95
N VAL A 2 10.83 12.33 -11.37
CA VAL A 2 12.29 12.17 -11.29
C VAL A 2 12.64 12.06 -9.82
N LEU A 3 13.36 11.02 -9.44
CA LEU A 3 13.85 10.81 -8.09
C LEU A 3 15.32 11.25 -8.02
N LEU A 4 15.62 12.11 -7.07
CA LEU A 4 16.98 12.60 -6.83
C LEU A 4 17.54 12.00 -5.53
N SER A 5 18.79 11.59 -5.53
CA SER A 5 19.55 11.20 -4.35
C SER A 5 20.94 11.81 -4.43
N ASP A 6 21.39 12.45 -3.35
CA ASP A 6 22.72 13.12 -3.25
C ASP A 6 22.99 14.08 -4.42
N GLY A 7 21.95 14.82 -4.87
CA GLY A 7 22.03 15.78 -5.97
C GLY A 7 22.13 15.15 -7.38
N ARG A 8 21.91 13.84 -7.51
CA ARG A 8 21.92 13.11 -8.79
C ARG A 8 20.57 12.48 -9.07
N VAL A 9 20.23 12.29 -10.36
CA VAL A 9 19.04 11.53 -10.76
C VAL A 9 19.27 10.06 -10.43
N ALA A 10 18.54 9.55 -9.43
CA ALA A 10 18.57 8.15 -9.03
C ALA A 10 17.65 7.29 -9.91
N ALA A 11 16.48 7.85 -10.30
CA ALA A 11 15.55 7.17 -11.20
C ALA A 11 14.60 8.18 -11.87
N GLN A 12 14.05 7.78 -13.02
CA GLN A 12 13.04 8.53 -13.76
C GLN A 12 12.02 7.57 -14.35
N GLY A 13 10.73 7.93 -14.31
CA GLY A 13 9.63 7.11 -14.86
C GLY A 13 8.27 7.49 -14.29
N PRO A 14 7.23 6.72 -14.63
CA PRO A 14 5.90 6.83 -14.03
C PRO A 14 5.97 6.71 -12.51
N VAL A 15 5.14 7.49 -11.80
CA VAL A 15 5.17 7.54 -10.32
C VAL A 15 4.94 6.15 -9.72
N ALA A 16 3.91 5.44 -10.21
CA ALA A 16 3.56 4.12 -9.70
C ALA A 16 4.70 3.10 -9.85
N GLU A 17 5.39 3.10 -11.00
CA GLU A 17 6.53 2.21 -11.25
C GLU A 17 7.72 2.52 -10.34
N LEU A 18 8.04 3.81 -10.17
CA LEU A 18 9.14 4.21 -9.30
C LEU A 18 8.85 3.89 -7.83
N MET A 19 7.60 4.08 -7.39
CA MET A 19 7.19 3.74 -6.03
C MET A 19 7.15 2.23 -5.76
N ALA A 20 7.03 1.40 -6.79
CA ALA A 20 7.08 -0.06 -6.67
C ALA A 20 8.51 -0.63 -6.60
N ARG A 21 9.54 0.13 -7.00
CA ARG A 21 10.92 -0.35 -7.08
C ARG A 21 11.53 -0.53 -5.69
N LEU A 22 11.95 -1.76 -5.39
CA LEU A 22 12.53 -2.14 -4.10
C LEU A 22 13.99 -1.66 -3.92
N ASP A 23 14.68 -1.35 -5.02
CA ASP A 23 16.07 -0.92 -5.06
C ASP A 23 16.28 0.58 -4.79
N LEU A 24 15.20 1.38 -4.81
CA LEU A 24 15.27 2.85 -4.63
C LEU A 24 15.12 3.32 -3.19
N ARG A 25 15.14 2.41 -2.23
CA ARG A 25 14.93 2.68 -0.81
C ARG A 25 15.80 3.80 -0.23
N ALA A 26 17.08 3.87 -0.63
CA ALA A 26 18.01 4.87 -0.11
C ALA A 26 17.66 6.31 -0.56
N ALA A 27 17.07 6.45 -1.74
CA ALA A 27 16.65 7.73 -2.30
C ALA A 27 15.29 8.22 -1.80
N GLU A 28 14.53 7.35 -1.12
CA GLU A 28 13.16 7.61 -0.63
C GLU A 28 13.10 8.00 0.84
N SER A 29 14.26 8.16 1.52
CA SER A 29 14.32 8.42 2.98
C SER A 29 13.52 9.66 3.42
N ASP A 30 13.37 10.65 2.57
CA ASP A 30 12.61 11.88 2.86
C ASP A 30 11.16 11.86 2.33
N PHE A 31 10.84 10.97 1.38
CA PHE A 31 9.49 10.89 0.78
C PHE A 31 8.67 9.68 1.27
N GLY A 32 9.20 8.89 2.22
CA GLY A 32 8.52 7.71 2.77
C GLY A 32 7.98 6.83 1.66
N GLY A 33 8.76 5.84 1.20
CA GLY A 33 8.36 4.92 0.13
C GLY A 33 6.94 4.40 0.34
N GLY A 34 5.99 4.96 -0.38
CA GLY A 34 4.58 4.63 -0.30
C GLY A 34 4.08 4.08 -1.62
N ALA A 35 2.98 3.37 -1.58
CA ALA A 35 2.23 2.95 -2.75
C ALA A 35 1.00 3.84 -2.94
N LEU A 36 0.50 3.87 -4.17
CA LEU A 36 -0.79 4.45 -4.51
C LEU A 36 -1.74 3.32 -4.88
N LEU A 37 -2.84 3.22 -4.16
CA LEU A 37 -3.96 2.32 -4.47
C LEU A 37 -5.15 3.13 -4.96
N HIS A 38 -5.89 2.59 -5.93
CA HIS A 38 -7.10 3.19 -6.46
C HIS A 38 -8.30 2.48 -5.86
N ALA A 39 -9.23 3.25 -5.29
CA ALA A 39 -10.46 2.72 -4.72
C ALA A 39 -11.64 3.62 -5.08
N GLN A 40 -12.85 3.13 -4.84
CA GLN A 40 -14.08 3.87 -5.10
C GLN A 40 -14.94 3.92 -3.85
N VAL A 41 -15.53 5.08 -3.57
CA VAL A 41 -16.43 5.26 -2.43
C VAL A 41 -17.66 4.36 -2.61
N ALA A 42 -17.87 3.44 -1.69
CA ALA A 42 -18.96 2.46 -1.75
C ALA A 42 -20.10 2.72 -0.77
N SER A 43 -19.79 3.15 0.44
CA SER A 43 -20.81 3.44 1.44
C SER A 43 -20.24 4.31 2.55
N ARG A 44 -21.14 4.88 3.36
CA ARG A 44 -20.79 5.58 4.59
C ARG A 44 -21.60 5.01 5.74
N ARG A 45 -20.92 4.71 6.83
CA ARG A 45 -21.54 4.30 8.09
C ARG A 45 -21.49 5.46 9.08
N GLU A 46 -22.58 6.21 9.17
CA GLU A 46 -22.65 7.43 9.97
C GLU A 46 -22.42 7.18 11.47
N ALA A 47 -22.87 6.04 11.98
CA ALA A 47 -22.74 5.69 13.40
C ALA A 47 -21.29 5.65 13.89
N ASP A 48 -20.36 5.26 13.03
CA ASP A 48 -18.93 5.11 13.35
C ASP A 48 -18.09 6.17 12.64
N ASP A 49 -18.70 7.07 11.86
CA ASP A 49 -18.04 8.04 10.98
C ASP A 49 -17.00 7.36 10.04
N LEU A 50 -17.35 6.20 9.51
CA LEU A 50 -16.50 5.42 8.60
C LEU A 50 -17.04 5.48 7.18
N THR A 51 -16.15 5.70 6.22
CA THR A 51 -16.44 5.54 4.79
C THR A 51 -15.75 4.29 4.29
N ALA A 52 -16.53 3.40 3.69
CA ALA A 52 -16.03 2.20 3.03
C ALA A 52 -15.71 2.50 1.57
N LEU A 53 -14.54 2.08 1.16
CA LEU A 53 -14.04 2.15 -0.21
C LEU A 53 -13.88 0.73 -0.75
N VAL A 54 -14.29 0.51 -1.97
CA VAL A 54 -14.10 -0.78 -2.67
C VAL A 54 -12.80 -0.75 -3.46
N HIS A 55 -11.99 -1.76 -3.26
CA HIS A 55 -10.81 -2.10 -4.03
C HIS A 55 -10.91 -3.57 -4.48
N PRO A 56 -10.42 -3.98 -5.67
CA PRO A 56 -10.56 -5.38 -6.13
C PRO A 56 -9.96 -6.44 -5.17
N ALA A 57 -8.97 -6.06 -4.36
CA ALA A 57 -8.36 -6.94 -3.36
C ALA A 57 -9.08 -6.99 -2.02
N GLY A 58 -10.05 -6.12 -1.76
CA GLY A 58 -10.78 -6.03 -0.49
C GLY A 58 -11.40 -4.67 -0.24
N GLU A 59 -12.01 -4.50 0.92
CA GLU A 59 -12.60 -3.24 1.37
C GLU A 59 -11.59 -2.44 2.20
N ILE A 60 -11.62 -1.11 2.06
CA ILE A 60 -10.80 -0.17 2.82
C ILE A 60 -11.74 0.78 3.57
N GLU A 61 -11.61 0.88 4.87
CA GLU A 61 -12.39 1.78 5.72
C GLU A 61 -11.53 2.96 6.16
N LEU A 62 -12.04 4.18 6.00
CA LEU A 62 -11.40 5.42 6.42
C LEU A 62 -12.32 6.22 7.34
N PRO A 63 -11.84 6.65 8.52
CA PRO A 63 -12.60 7.53 9.40
C PRO A 63 -12.62 8.96 8.86
N GLY A 64 -13.71 9.68 9.15
CA GLY A 64 -13.85 11.12 8.90
C GLY A 64 -13.84 11.52 7.43
N LEU A 65 -13.92 10.59 6.49
CA LEU A 65 -13.93 10.88 5.05
C LEU A 65 -15.36 11.14 4.57
N HIS A 66 -15.58 12.30 3.95
CA HIS A 66 -16.89 12.71 3.45
C HIS A 66 -16.80 13.00 1.94
N LEU A 67 -16.85 11.95 1.13
CA LEU A 67 -16.81 12.03 -0.32
C LEU A 67 -18.10 11.48 -0.93
N PRO A 68 -18.49 11.95 -2.13
CA PRO A 68 -19.64 11.43 -2.86
C PRO A 68 -19.52 9.93 -3.12
N PHE A 69 -20.67 9.25 -3.06
CA PHE A 69 -20.77 7.86 -3.46
C PHE A 69 -20.33 7.66 -4.92
N GLY A 70 -19.58 6.60 -5.17
CA GLY A 70 -19.03 6.29 -6.51
C GLY A 70 -17.78 7.08 -6.89
N GLN A 71 -17.34 8.05 -6.08
CA GLN A 71 -16.13 8.81 -6.39
C GLN A 71 -14.89 7.93 -6.35
N ALA A 72 -14.06 8.01 -7.40
CA ALA A 72 -12.75 7.39 -7.43
C ALA A 72 -11.77 8.20 -6.58
N VAL A 73 -10.95 7.50 -5.80
CA VAL A 73 -9.95 8.10 -4.91
C VAL A 73 -8.60 7.39 -5.05
N ARG A 74 -7.54 8.15 -4.85
CA ARG A 74 -6.18 7.62 -4.72
C ARG A 74 -5.75 7.63 -3.26
N LEU A 75 -5.34 6.48 -2.77
CA LEU A 75 -4.92 6.25 -1.39
C LEU A 75 -3.41 6.08 -1.35
N ARG A 76 -2.74 6.87 -0.54
CA ARG A 76 -1.32 6.69 -0.26
C ARG A 76 -1.16 5.76 0.94
N VAL A 77 -0.37 4.72 0.78
CA VAL A 77 -0.03 3.74 1.83
C VAL A 77 1.48 3.76 2.04
N ASP A 78 1.94 4.07 3.25
CA ASP A 78 3.36 3.97 3.60
C ASP A 78 3.73 2.50 3.84
N ALA A 79 4.89 2.07 3.35
CA ALA A 79 5.36 0.69 3.52
C ALA A 79 5.53 0.28 5.00
N ARG A 80 5.72 1.24 5.91
CA ARG A 80 5.82 1.02 7.36
C ARG A 80 4.48 0.75 8.02
N ASP A 81 3.38 1.16 7.37
CA ASP A 81 2.02 0.96 7.88
C ASP A 81 1.40 -0.37 7.38
N VAL A 82 2.17 -1.14 6.60
CA VAL A 82 1.72 -2.43 6.08
C VAL A 82 2.31 -3.57 6.91
N VAL A 83 1.42 -4.33 7.55
CA VAL A 83 1.74 -5.56 8.27
C VAL A 83 1.36 -6.75 7.39
N LEU A 84 2.13 -7.83 7.43
CA LEU A 84 1.85 -9.04 6.66
C LEU A 84 1.35 -10.16 7.55
N ALA A 85 0.34 -10.89 7.06
CA ALA A 85 -0.11 -12.15 7.65
C ALA A 85 -0.16 -13.23 6.57
N LEU A 86 0.21 -14.47 6.90
CA LEU A 86 0.10 -15.61 5.98
C LEU A 86 -1.37 -15.97 5.75
N GLY A 87 -1.67 -16.40 4.52
CA GLY A 87 -3.03 -16.78 4.11
C GLY A 87 -3.81 -15.62 3.48
N THR A 88 -5.06 -15.89 3.13
CA THR A 88 -5.93 -14.96 2.40
C THR A 88 -7.29 -14.75 3.06
N ALA A 89 -7.57 -15.49 4.14
CA ALA A 89 -8.80 -15.32 4.91
C ALA A 89 -8.67 -14.12 5.85
N PRO A 90 -9.64 -13.20 5.87
CA PRO A 90 -9.61 -12.05 6.76
C PRO A 90 -9.48 -12.49 8.23
N LEU A 91 -8.64 -11.77 8.97
CA LEU A 91 -8.45 -11.97 10.39
C LEU A 91 -9.55 -11.25 11.17
N SER A 92 -10.15 -11.94 12.10
CA SER A 92 -11.05 -11.36 13.11
C SER A 92 -10.27 -11.05 14.40
N ALA A 93 -10.85 -10.31 15.31
CA ALA A 93 -10.25 -9.99 16.61
C ALA A 93 -8.90 -9.24 16.55
N ILE A 94 -8.67 -8.47 15.51
CA ILE A 94 -7.56 -7.51 15.41
C ILE A 94 -8.10 -6.11 15.11
N SER A 95 -7.34 -5.08 15.50
CA SER A 95 -7.76 -3.68 15.32
C SER A 95 -7.51 -3.15 13.90
N ILE A 96 -6.75 -3.86 13.07
CA ILE A 96 -6.47 -3.47 11.69
C ILE A 96 -7.62 -3.93 10.81
N ARG A 97 -8.41 -2.96 10.33
CA ARG A 97 -9.62 -3.24 9.53
C ARG A 97 -9.31 -3.41 8.05
N ASN A 98 -8.35 -2.67 7.53
CA ASN A 98 -7.98 -2.69 6.12
C ASN A 98 -7.10 -3.91 5.82
N GLN A 99 -7.69 -4.95 5.24
CA GLN A 99 -7.05 -6.24 4.99
C GLN A 99 -7.21 -6.61 3.51
N LEU A 100 -6.16 -6.41 2.73
CA LEU A 100 -6.18 -6.66 1.29
C LEU A 100 -5.47 -7.97 0.97
N ARG A 101 -6.05 -8.75 0.05
CA ARG A 101 -5.38 -9.94 -0.49
C ARG A 101 -4.23 -9.50 -1.36
N ALA A 102 -3.07 -10.10 -1.15
CA ALA A 102 -1.87 -9.77 -1.90
C ALA A 102 -1.02 -11.01 -2.20
N THR A 103 -0.16 -10.87 -3.20
CA THR A 103 0.84 -11.88 -3.53
C THR A 103 2.22 -11.24 -3.46
N VAL A 104 3.16 -11.90 -2.81
CA VAL A 104 4.55 -11.43 -2.76
C VAL A 104 5.16 -11.45 -4.16
N THR A 105 5.71 -10.34 -4.62
CA THR A 105 6.37 -10.20 -5.92
C THR A 105 7.89 -10.27 -5.82
N GLY A 106 8.44 -9.87 -4.68
CA GLY A 106 9.89 -9.88 -4.46
C GLY A 106 10.27 -9.44 -3.05
N LEU A 107 11.55 -9.60 -2.74
CA LEU A 107 12.16 -9.11 -1.51
C LEU A 107 13.37 -8.25 -1.87
N GLY A 108 13.48 -7.08 -1.27
CA GLY A 108 14.63 -6.21 -1.38
C GLY A 108 15.84 -6.73 -0.60
N ALA A 109 16.95 -6.01 -0.66
CA ALA A 109 18.10 -6.30 0.19
C ALA A 109 17.78 -5.94 1.65
N ALA A 110 18.24 -6.77 2.59
CA ALA A 110 18.12 -6.47 4.00
C ALA A 110 19.10 -5.33 4.38
N GLN A 111 18.60 -4.33 5.08
CA GLN A 111 19.39 -3.21 5.62
C GLN A 111 18.90 -2.90 7.03
N ASP A 112 19.84 -2.69 7.96
CA ASP A 112 19.53 -2.34 9.36
C ASP A 112 18.48 -3.27 10.00
N GLY A 113 18.56 -4.58 9.71
CA GLY A 113 17.64 -5.59 10.22
C GLY A 113 16.25 -5.57 9.61
N THR A 114 15.97 -4.72 8.63
CA THR A 114 14.69 -4.63 7.93
C THR A 114 14.79 -4.96 6.45
N ILE A 115 13.68 -5.35 5.85
CA ILE A 115 13.57 -5.70 4.43
C ILE A 115 12.29 -5.12 3.85
N GLU A 116 12.35 -4.69 2.60
CA GLU A 116 11.18 -4.33 1.80
C GLU A 116 10.62 -5.58 1.12
N VAL A 117 9.33 -5.78 1.23
CA VAL A 117 8.60 -6.85 0.55
C VAL A 117 7.69 -6.21 -0.48
N GLY A 118 7.91 -6.54 -1.74
CA GLY A 118 7.03 -6.15 -2.84
C GLY A 118 5.79 -7.03 -2.87
N LEU A 119 4.65 -6.43 -3.13
CA LEU A 119 3.35 -7.07 -3.16
C LEU A 119 2.60 -6.67 -4.43
N ASP A 120 1.90 -7.60 -5.02
CA ASP A 120 0.83 -7.36 -5.99
C ASP A 120 -0.52 -7.41 -5.26
N VAL A 121 -1.30 -6.36 -5.40
CA VAL A 121 -2.62 -6.19 -4.79
C VAL A 121 -3.62 -5.96 -5.93
N ALA A 122 -4.09 -7.05 -6.52
CA ALA A 122 -5.02 -7.03 -7.66
C ALA A 122 -4.50 -6.21 -8.86
N GLY A 123 -3.21 -6.33 -9.19
CA GLY A 123 -2.55 -5.62 -10.29
C GLY A 123 -1.90 -4.30 -9.90
N GLU A 124 -2.08 -3.84 -8.66
CA GLU A 124 -1.41 -2.65 -8.14
C GLU A 124 -0.25 -3.03 -7.22
N ALA A 125 0.85 -2.28 -7.35
CA ALA A 125 2.03 -2.51 -6.54
C ALA A 125 1.92 -1.88 -5.16
N LEU A 126 2.14 -2.68 -4.12
CA LEU A 126 2.25 -2.24 -2.73
C LEU A 126 3.59 -2.68 -2.16
N ARG A 127 4.05 -2.03 -1.11
CA ARG A 127 5.25 -2.44 -0.37
C ARG A 127 4.95 -2.57 1.11
N ALA A 128 5.63 -3.51 1.75
CA ALA A 128 5.65 -3.64 3.21
C ALA A 128 7.10 -3.59 3.69
N ARG A 129 7.36 -2.84 4.76
CA ARG A 129 8.66 -2.83 5.45
C ARG A 129 8.54 -3.63 6.74
N ILE A 130 9.23 -4.77 6.80
CA ILE A 130 9.21 -5.66 7.95
C ILE A 130 10.64 -6.01 8.40
N THR A 131 10.80 -6.69 9.52
CA THR A 131 12.12 -7.20 9.92
C THR A 131 12.55 -8.35 9.00
N ALA A 132 13.84 -8.46 8.74
CA ALA A 132 14.38 -9.60 7.99
C ALA A 132 14.09 -10.93 8.69
N ALA A 133 14.08 -10.93 10.03
CA ALA A 133 13.71 -12.10 10.84
C ALA A 133 12.25 -12.53 10.60
N SER A 134 11.31 -11.56 10.51
CA SER A 134 9.91 -11.87 10.19
C SER A 134 9.76 -12.46 8.78
N ALA A 135 10.45 -11.86 7.79
CA ALA A 135 10.41 -12.38 6.42
C ALA A 135 10.90 -13.84 6.35
N ALA A 136 12.00 -14.15 7.07
CA ALA A 136 12.55 -15.49 7.12
C ALA A 136 11.60 -16.48 7.84
N SER A 137 11.07 -16.11 9.01
CA SER A 137 10.17 -16.97 9.80
C SER A 137 8.85 -17.26 9.09
N MET A 138 8.36 -16.31 8.29
CA MET A 138 7.15 -16.46 7.46
C MET A 138 7.44 -17.20 6.14
N GLY A 139 8.69 -17.49 5.81
CA GLY A 139 9.07 -18.12 4.56
C GLY A 139 8.66 -17.32 3.32
N LEU A 140 8.72 -15.99 3.41
CA LEU A 140 8.29 -15.12 2.31
C LEU A 140 9.22 -15.30 1.09
N ARG A 141 8.60 -15.45 -0.07
CA ARG A 141 9.24 -15.53 -1.39
C ARG A 141 8.22 -15.17 -2.46
N PRO A 142 8.65 -14.84 -3.68
CA PRO A 142 7.71 -14.59 -4.77
C PRO A 142 6.68 -15.71 -4.92
N GLY A 143 5.41 -15.33 -5.12
CA GLY A 143 4.27 -16.22 -5.24
C GLY A 143 3.58 -16.60 -3.93
N VAL A 144 4.11 -16.23 -2.77
CA VAL A 144 3.43 -16.48 -1.48
C VAL A 144 2.22 -15.56 -1.35
N ALA A 145 1.05 -16.15 -1.09
CA ALA A 145 -0.17 -15.40 -0.82
C ALA A 145 -0.20 -14.93 0.64
N VAL A 146 -0.53 -13.65 0.84
CA VAL A 146 -0.58 -12.99 2.14
C VAL A 146 -1.79 -12.06 2.23
N LEU A 147 -2.13 -11.65 3.46
CA LEU A 147 -2.92 -10.46 3.71
C LEU A 147 -1.97 -9.28 3.97
N ALA A 148 -2.17 -8.20 3.25
CA ALA A 148 -1.61 -6.90 3.54
C ALA A 148 -2.58 -6.16 4.49
N LEU A 149 -2.17 -6.01 5.73
CA LEU A 149 -2.92 -5.36 6.80
C LEU A 149 -2.45 -3.92 6.89
N ILE A 150 -3.30 -2.95 6.56
CA ILE A 150 -2.92 -1.55 6.45
C ILE A 150 -3.47 -0.80 7.66
N LYS A 151 -2.57 -0.34 8.55
CA LYS A 151 -2.94 0.34 9.77
C LYS A 151 -3.43 1.76 9.52
N SER A 152 -2.75 2.48 8.63
CA SER A 152 -3.08 3.86 8.30
C SER A 152 -3.06 4.06 6.79
N VAL A 153 -4.04 4.79 6.30
CA VAL A 153 -4.15 5.19 4.90
C VAL A 153 -4.33 6.70 4.89
N ALA A 154 -3.55 7.39 4.09
CA ALA A 154 -3.74 8.81 3.85
C ALA A 154 -4.32 9.03 2.45
N LEU A 155 -5.21 10.01 2.33
CA LEU A 155 -5.58 10.53 1.02
C LEU A 155 -4.36 11.22 0.42
N GLY A 156 -4.02 10.88 -0.81
CA GLY A 156 -3.00 11.62 -1.56
C GLY A 156 -3.41 13.08 -1.76
N PRO A 157 -2.47 14.00 -1.99
CA PRO A 157 -2.77 15.42 -2.20
C PRO A 157 -3.72 15.67 -3.37
N ASP A 158 -3.85 14.74 -4.30
CA ASP A 158 -4.81 14.71 -5.42
C ASP A 158 -5.84 13.57 -5.24
N ALA A 159 -6.40 13.46 -4.04
CA ALA A 159 -7.24 12.32 -3.67
C ALA A 159 -8.51 12.17 -4.52
N ALA A 160 -9.08 13.27 -5.01
CA ALA A 160 -10.13 13.21 -5.99
C ALA A 160 -9.51 13.03 -7.39
N VAL A 161 -9.65 11.88 -8.01
CA VAL A 161 -9.38 11.71 -9.44
C VAL A 161 -10.50 12.45 -10.18
N PRO A 162 -10.23 13.55 -10.90
CA PRO A 162 -11.23 14.11 -11.80
C PRO A 162 -11.63 13.02 -12.77
N ASP A 163 -12.92 12.93 -13.04
CA ASP A 163 -13.49 12.04 -14.06
C ASP A 163 -13.01 12.55 -15.43
N ALA A 164 -11.80 12.21 -15.82
CA ALA A 164 -11.17 12.63 -17.06
C ALA A 164 -10.56 11.42 -17.76
N GLU A 165 -11.24 11.13 -18.81
CA GLU A 165 -10.98 10.33 -20.00
C GLU A 165 -11.59 8.92 -20.00
N ARG A 166 -12.85 8.97 -20.40
CA ARG A 166 -13.42 7.87 -21.22
C ARG A 166 -13.11 8.11 -22.69
#